data_3de4344bb21e2fff3cea4fd8112622db
#
_entry.id   3de4344bb21e2fff3cea4fd8112622db
#
_cell.length_a   1.000
_cell.length_b   1.000
_cell.length_c   1.000
_cell.angle_alpha   90.00
_cell.angle_beta   90.00
_cell.angle_gamma   90.00
#
_symmetry.space_group_name_H-M   'P 1'
#
loop_
_entity.id
_entity.type
_entity.pdbx_description
1 polymer ?
#
loop_
_entity_poly.entity_id
_entity_poly.type
_entity_poly.pdbx_seq_one_letter_code
_entity_poly.pdbx_strand_id
1 'polypeptide(L)'
;MGETKLQNIAKTNTPAILNAFAAEKGAYGFIWKIYIEAENRNGDMDKIAAIVDQTGYGYYPTDWIILKPRYRKHFIGYLQWNTFSSKGSYLAERTQIILKVSIFNQAGKESNEVVFPFTFESGVKNRYPHDLPPPFDKGNIPRLGYIMIDLYGERV
;
A
#
# COMPACT_ATOMS: atom_id res chain seq x y z
N MET A 1 -14.87 31.66 -13.06
CA MET A 1 -13.58 31.30 -13.71
C MET A 1 -12.40 31.28 -12.75
N GLY A 2 -12.27 32.25 -11.85
CA GLY A 2 -11.19 32.26 -10.87
C GLY A 2 -11.20 31.09 -9.89
N GLU A 3 -12.38 30.69 -9.42
CA GLU A 3 -12.50 29.58 -8.48
C GLU A 3 -12.09 28.24 -9.07
N THR A 4 -12.49 27.98 -10.32
CA THR A 4 -12.12 26.73 -11.00
C THR A 4 -10.61 26.65 -11.18
N LYS A 5 -9.96 27.75 -11.53
CA LYS A 5 -8.52 27.83 -11.72
C LYS A 5 -7.77 27.61 -10.40
N LEU A 6 -8.24 28.18 -9.30
CA LEU A 6 -7.65 27.99 -7.97
C LEU A 6 -7.82 26.54 -7.48
N GLN A 7 -8.97 25.93 -7.71
CA GLN A 7 -9.21 24.54 -7.37
C GLN A 7 -8.29 23.61 -8.15
N ASN A 8 -8.07 23.88 -9.43
CA ASN A 8 -7.15 23.08 -10.25
C ASN A 8 -5.70 23.21 -9.77
N ILE A 9 -5.28 24.43 -9.40
CA ILE A 9 -3.95 24.66 -8.84
C ILE A 9 -3.78 23.90 -7.52
N ALA A 10 -4.79 23.97 -6.62
CA ALA A 10 -4.74 23.25 -5.35
C ALA A 10 -4.66 21.74 -5.57
N LYS A 11 -5.42 21.20 -6.54
CA LYS A 11 -5.39 19.77 -6.86
C LYS A 11 -4.04 19.34 -7.43
N THR A 12 -3.37 20.21 -8.23
CA THR A 12 -2.06 19.87 -8.82
C THR A 12 -0.94 19.83 -7.78
N ASN A 13 -1.16 20.44 -6.60
CA ASN A 13 -0.19 20.43 -5.50
C ASN A 13 -0.40 19.29 -4.53
N THR A 14 -1.30 18.37 -4.84
CA THR A 14 -1.62 17.22 -3.99
C THR A 14 -1.23 15.94 -4.72
N PRO A 15 -0.55 15.01 -4.04
CA PRO A 15 -0.25 13.72 -4.65
C PRO A 15 -1.53 12.99 -5.04
N ALA A 16 -1.45 12.17 -6.08
CA ALA A 16 -2.59 11.35 -6.52
C ALA A 16 -2.13 9.93 -6.78
N ILE A 17 -2.82 8.95 -6.20
CA ILE A 17 -2.67 7.55 -6.57
C ILE A 17 -3.57 7.30 -7.77
N LEU A 18 -2.98 6.94 -8.90
CA LEU A 18 -3.67 6.75 -10.16
C LEU A 18 -4.13 5.32 -10.35
N ASN A 19 -3.32 4.36 -9.93
CA ASN A 19 -3.61 2.94 -10.02
C ASN A 19 -3.03 2.21 -8.81
N ALA A 20 -3.72 1.17 -8.36
CA ALA A 20 -3.24 0.35 -7.25
C ALA A 20 -3.78 -1.07 -7.39
N PHE A 21 -2.99 -2.03 -6.98
CA PHE A 21 -3.35 -3.44 -7.06
C PHE A 21 -2.55 -4.24 -6.04
N ALA A 22 -3.23 -5.12 -5.30
CA ALA A 22 -2.58 -5.99 -4.33
C ALA A 22 -2.54 -7.43 -4.85
N ALA A 23 -1.36 -8.04 -4.79
CA ALA A 23 -1.16 -9.42 -5.19
C ALA A 23 -0.60 -10.22 -4.01
N GLU A 24 -1.23 -11.35 -3.73
CA GLU A 24 -0.79 -12.27 -2.70
C GLU A 24 0.21 -13.26 -3.30
N LYS A 25 1.37 -13.41 -2.66
CA LYS A 25 2.34 -14.45 -2.99
C LYS A 25 2.44 -15.43 -1.84
N GLY A 26 2.45 -16.70 -2.19
CA GLY A 26 2.48 -17.76 -1.21
C GLY A 26 1.09 -18.12 -0.71
N ALA A 27 1.02 -19.18 0.08
CA ALA A 27 -0.23 -19.63 0.66
C ALA A 27 -0.53 -18.85 1.94
N TYR A 28 -1.79 -18.65 2.24
CA TYR A 28 -2.25 -18.10 3.51
C TYR A 28 -1.84 -16.63 3.75
N GLY A 29 -1.62 -15.86 2.69
CA GLY A 29 -1.34 -14.43 2.83
C GLY A 29 0.01 -14.10 3.47
N PHE A 30 1.02 -14.93 3.27
CA PHE A 30 2.33 -14.70 3.88
C PHE A 30 3.07 -13.53 3.26
N ILE A 31 2.90 -13.29 1.98
CA ILE A 31 3.58 -12.22 1.27
C ILE A 31 2.58 -11.48 0.41
N TRP A 32 2.50 -10.18 0.63
CA TRP A 32 1.68 -9.28 -0.19
C TRP A 32 2.57 -8.30 -0.92
N LYS A 33 2.28 -8.08 -2.19
CA LYS A 33 2.88 -7.01 -2.99
C LYS A 33 1.80 -6.01 -3.33
N ILE A 34 2.00 -4.78 -2.92
CA ILE A 34 1.05 -3.69 -3.10
C ILE A 34 1.62 -2.79 -4.20
N TYR A 35 1.07 -2.91 -5.40
CA TYR A 35 1.51 -2.14 -6.56
C TYR A 35 0.80 -0.80 -6.59
N ILE A 36 1.56 0.26 -6.84
CA ILE A 36 1.04 1.63 -6.80
C ILE A 36 1.66 2.42 -7.95
N GLU A 37 0.81 3.17 -8.65
CA GLU A 37 1.23 4.26 -9.51
C GLU A 37 0.74 5.57 -8.91
N ALA A 38 1.63 6.54 -8.78
CA ALA A 38 1.28 7.82 -8.19
C ALA A 38 2.04 8.95 -8.86
N GLU A 39 1.49 10.15 -8.77
CA GLU A 39 2.13 11.34 -9.30
C GLU A 39 1.85 12.56 -8.42
N ASN A 40 2.77 13.53 -8.50
CA ASN A 40 2.61 14.86 -7.95
C ASN A 40 3.40 15.83 -8.83
N ARG A 41 2.69 16.72 -9.51
CA ARG A 41 3.31 17.63 -10.48
C ARG A 41 4.45 18.45 -9.92
N ASN A 42 4.38 18.83 -8.65
CA ASN A 42 5.44 19.60 -8.01
C ASN A 42 6.70 18.78 -7.72
N GLY A 43 6.62 17.46 -7.86
CA GLY A 43 7.79 16.63 -7.62
C GLY A 43 8.22 16.56 -6.17
N ASP A 44 7.29 16.65 -5.23
CA ASP A 44 7.59 16.69 -3.80
C ASP A 44 6.91 15.57 -2.99
N MET A 45 6.53 14.46 -3.62
CA MET A 45 6.10 13.28 -2.87
C MET A 45 7.22 12.84 -1.94
N ASP A 46 6.87 12.57 -0.68
CA ASP A 46 7.85 12.40 0.38
C ASP A 46 7.79 11.00 0.99
N LYS A 47 6.59 10.54 1.32
CA LYS A 47 6.44 9.29 2.05
C LYS A 47 5.09 8.65 1.80
N ILE A 48 5.05 7.35 2.00
CA ILE A 48 3.84 6.54 1.91
C ILE A 48 3.41 6.16 3.31
N ALA A 49 2.14 6.35 3.62
CA ALA A 49 1.53 5.90 4.87
C ALA A 49 0.84 4.57 4.67
N ALA A 50 1.16 3.59 5.49
CA ALA A 50 0.49 2.31 5.53
C ALA A 50 -0.23 2.18 6.88
N ILE A 51 -1.55 2.07 6.83
CA ILE A 51 -2.41 1.97 8.01
C ILE A 51 -3.09 0.62 7.98
N VAL A 52 -2.99 -0.13 9.05
CA VAL A 52 -3.56 -1.48 9.15
C VAL A 52 -4.55 -1.53 10.29
N ASP A 53 -5.75 -2.02 9.98
CA ASP A 53 -6.82 -2.29 10.94
C ASP A 53 -7.10 -3.80 10.93
N GLN A 54 -6.90 -4.46 12.05
CA GLN A 54 -7.15 -5.89 12.17
C GLN A 54 -8.43 -6.10 12.98
N THR A 55 -9.39 -6.78 12.39
CA THR A 55 -10.66 -7.09 13.06
C THR A 55 -10.41 -7.87 14.37
N GLY A 56 -10.97 -7.36 15.45
CA GLY A 56 -10.78 -7.96 16.78
C GLY A 56 -9.55 -7.47 17.51
N TYR A 57 -8.67 -6.74 16.87
CA TYR A 57 -7.47 -6.15 17.48
C TYR A 57 -7.48 -4.62 17.45
N GLY A 58 -7.79 -4.04 16.29
CA GLY A 58 -7.79 -2.60 16.08
C GLY A 58 -6.68 -2.12 15.17
N TYR A 59 -6.32 -0.85 15.29
CA TYR A 59 -5.32 -0.22 14.45
C TYR A 59 -3.92 -0.42 15.00
N TYR A 60 -3.00 -0.67 14.08
CA TYR A 60 -1.57 -0.62 14.35
C TYR A 60 -1.06 0.81 14.17
N PRO A 61 0.07 1.17 14.79
CA PRO A 61 0.71 2.45 14.47
C PRO A 61 1.00 2.55 12.98
N THR A 62 0.81 3.74 12.42
CA THR A 62 1.06 3.98 11.00
C THR A 62 2.52 3.68 10.67
N ASP A 63 2.73 2.93 9.61
CA ASP A 63 4.07 2.70 9.07
C ASP A 63 4.35 3.69 7.95
N TRP A 64 5.51 4.29 7.97
CA TRP A 64 5.93 5.30 7.00
C TRP A 64 7.05 4.78 6.14
N ILE A 65 6.86 4.79 4.84
CA ILE A 65 7.87 4.39 3.87
C ILE A 65 8.38 5.65 3.17
N ILE A 66 9.65 5.97 3.34
CA ILE A 66 10.24 7.17 2.76
C ILE A 66 10.55 6.92 1.29
N LEU A 67 10.10 7.84 0.44
CA LEU A 67 10.35 7.78 -0.99
C LEU A 67 11.72 8.38 -1.33
N LYS A 68 12.45 7.69 -2.20
CA LYS A 68 13.70 8.21 -2.75
C LYS A 68 13.40 9.41 -3.66
N PRO A 69 14.36 10.35 -3.80
CA PRO A 69 14.16 11.55 -4.62
C PRO A 69 13.66 11.27 -6.05
N ARG A 70 14.13 10.21 -6.66
CA ARG A 70 13.72 9.85 -8.03
C ARG A 70 12.24 9.50 -8.17
N TYR A 71 11.53 9.25 -7.05
CA TYR A 71 10.12 8.88 -7.05
C TYR A 71 9.20 10.04 -6.65
N ARG A 72 9.73 11.24 -6.48
CA ARG A 72 8.95 12.36 -5.93
C ARG A 72 7.93 12.94 -6.90
N LYS A 73 8.13 12.77 -8.19
CA LYS A 73 7.25 13.34 -9.21
C LYS A 73 6.26 12.31 -9.76
N HIS A 74 6.75 11.13 -10.07
CA HIS A 74 5.95 10.02 -10.60
C HIS A 74 6.67 8.71 -10.31
N PHE A 75 5.91 7.69 -9.98
CA PHE A 75 6.47 6.36 -9.86
C PHE A 75 5.43 5.29 -10.17
N ILE A 76 5.94 4.16 -10.63
CA ILE A 76 5.25 2.88 -10.66
C ILE A 76 6.13 1.92 -9.86
N GLY A 77 5.63 1.42 -8.76
CA GLY A 77 6.42 0.58 -7.87
C GLY A 77 5.54 -0.27 -6.97
N TYR A 78 6.17 -1.03 -6.09
CA TYR A 78 5.41 -1.82 -5.13
C TYR A 78 6.00 -1.77 -3.73
N LEU A 79 5.12 -1.96 -2.75
CA LEU A 79 5.48 -2.23 -1.37
C LEU A 79 5.39 -3.73 -1.14
N GLN A 80 6.32 -4.29 -0.39
CA GLN A 80 6.25 -5.69 0.00
C GLN A 80 5.90 -5.79 1.47
N TRP A 81 4.93 -6.63 1.79
CA TRP A 81 4.50 -6.86 3.16
C TRP A 81 4.60 -8.36 3.46
N ASN A 82 5.54 -8.70 4.31
CA ASN A 82 5.70 -10.07 4.77
C ASN A 82 4.90 -10.20 6.06
N THR A 83 3.72 -10.80 5.95
CA THR A 83 2.79 -10.89 7.09
C THR A 83 3.13 -12.03 8.03
N PHE A 84 3.94 -12.99 7.57
CA PHE A 84 4.43 -14.05 8.43
C PHE A 84 5.57 -13.53 9.29
N SER A 85 5.46 -13.69 10.61
CA SER A 85 6.55 -13.37 11.51
C SER A 85 6.65 -14.42 12.62
N SER A 86 7.83 -14.53 13.19
CA SER A 86 8.05 -15.45 14.31
C SER A 86 7.26 -15.05 15.58
N LYS A 87 6.89 -13.80 15.68
CA LYS A 87 6.13 -13.27 16.83
C LYS A 87 4.63 -13.40 16.66
N GLY A 88 4.14 -13.23 15.43
CA GLY A 88 2.72 -13.34 15.11
C GLY A 88 2.45 -14.57 14.28
N SER A 89 3.02 -15.69 14.68
CA SER A 89 3.19 -16.85 13.83
C SER A 89 1.90 -17.48 13.31
N TYR A 90 0.77 -17.26 13.96
CA TYR A 90 -0.45 -17.94 13.57
C TYR A 90 -1.64 -16.99 13.65
N LEU A 91 -1.97 -16.39 12.53
CA LEU A 91 -3.23 -15.69 12.40
C LEU A 91 -4.37 -16.71 12.40
N ALA A 92 -5.45 -16.36 13.10
CA ALA A 92 -6.64 -17.20 13.12
C ALA A 92 -7.22 -17.31 11.70
N GLU A 93 -7.81 -18.45 11.41
CA GLU A 93 -8.55 -18.64 10.16
C GLU A 93 -9.57 -17.53 9.99
N ARG A 94 -9.64 -16.97 8.78
CA ARG A 94 -10.53 -15.86 8.41
C ARG A 94 -10.26 -14.54 9.14
N THR A 95 -9.06 -14.35 9.67
CA THR A 95 -8.66 -13.04 10.17
C THR A 95 -8.79 -12.02 9.04
N GLN A 96 -9.52 -10.95 9.32
CA GLN A 96 -9.74 -9.87 8.37
C GLN A 96 -8.84 -8.69 8.69
N ILE A 97 -8.18 -8.18 7.67
CA ILE A 97 -7.26 -7.05 7.79
C ILE A 97 -7.60 -6.07 6.69
N ILE A 98 -7.64 -4.80 7.04
CA ILE A 98 -7.80 -3.72 6.08
C ILE A 98 -6.52 -2.93 6.07
N LEU A 99 -5.87 -2.88 4.90
CA LEU A 99 -4.70 -2.03 4.65
C LEU A 99 -5.15 -0.80 3.90
N LYS A 100 -4.79 0.37 4.41
CA LYS A 100 -5.03 1.66 3.76
C LYS A 100 -3.70 2.30 3.42
N VAL A 101 -3.56 2.77 2.19
CA VAL A 101 -2.32 3.36 1.71
C VAL A 101 -2.62 4.73 1.13
N SER A 102 -1.83 5.72 1.51
CA SER A 102 -1.87 7.07 0.96
C SER A 102 -0.46 7.63 0.86
N ILE A 103 -0.31 8.73 0.13
CA ILE A 103 0.99 9.36 -0.11
C ILE A 103 0.93 10.79 0.38
N PHE A 104 1.98 11.20 1.09
CA PHE A 104 2.13 12.56 1.59
C PHE A 104 3.26 13.26 0.86
N ASN A 105 3.08 14.53 0.53
CA ASN A 105 4.15 15.35 -0.02
C ASN A 105 4.87 16.09 1.10
N GLN A 106 5.92 16.85 0.73
CA GLN A 106 6.73 17.59 1.70
C GLN A 106 5.94 18.69 2.41
N ALA A 107 4.86 19.18 1.80
CA ALA A 107 3.97 20.15 2.42
C ALA A 107 2.94 19.49 3.36
N GLY A 108 2.98 18.18 3.53
CA GLY A 108 2.06 17.46 4.40
C GLY A 108 0.68 17.22 3.80
N LYS A 109 0.51 17.42 2.50
CA LYS A 109 -0.77 17.14 1.84
C LYS A 109 -0.86 15.67 1.49
N GLU A 110 -2.01 15.09 1.76
CA GLU A 110 -2.29 13.67 1.56
C GLU A 110 -3.02 13.42 0.24
N SER A 111 -2.63 12.35 -0.44
CA SER A 111 -3.33 11.84 -1.62
C SER A 111 -4.66 11.21 -1.27
N ASN A 112 -5.40 10.79 -2.32
CA ASN A 112 -6.48 9.83 -2.13
C ASN A 112 -5.95 8.57 -1.45
N GLU A 113 -6.82 7.94 -0.67
CA GLU A 113 -6.52 6.70 0.04
C GLU A 113 -6.99 5.52 -0.79
N VAL A 114 -6.16 4.48 -0.90
CA VAL A 114 -6.56 3.20 -1.48
C VAL A 114 -6.68 2.16 -0.37
N VAL A 115 -7.70 1.31 -0.47
CA VAL A 115 -8.07 0.37 0.58
C VAL A 115 -8.00 -1.05 0.04
N PHE A 116 -7.29 -1.92 0.76
CA PHE A 116 -7.14 -3.32 0.40
C PHE A 116 -7.65 -4.19 1.56
N PRO A 117 -8.77 -4.89 1.39
CA PRO A 117 -9.22 -5.87 2.36
C PRO A 117 -8.53 -7.21 2.12
N PHE A 118 -8.01 -7.81 3.18
CA PHE A 118 -7.39 -9.12 3.14
C PHE A 118 -8.12 -10.05 4.11
N THR A 119 -8.27 -11.30 3.70
CA THR A 119 -8.78 -12.37 4.56
C THR A 119 -7.81 -13.53 4.51
N PHE A 120 -7.37 -13.99 5.69
CA PHE A 120 -6.45 -15.12 5.79
C PHE A 120 -7.25 -16.41 5.81
N GLU A 121 -7.03 -17.27 4.80
CA GLU A 121 -7.71 -18.55 4.67
C GLU A 121 -6.69 -19.63 4.35
N SER A 122 -6.60 -20.65 5.21
CA SER A 122 -5.77 -21.81 4.96
C SER A 122 -6.38 -22.63 3.80
N GLY A 123 -5.53 -23.30 3.05
CA GLY A 123 -5.97 -24.12 1.93
C GLY A 123 -6.23 -23.37 0.63
N VAL A 124 -6.24 -22.04 0.65
CA VAL A 124 -6.30 -21.27 -0.57
C VAL A 124 -4.88 -21.11 -1.11
N LYS A 125 -4.63 -21.65 -2.29
CA LYS A 125 -3.33 -21.60 -2.93
C LYS A 125 -3.38 -20.68 -4.13
N ASN A 126 -2.33 -19.84 -4.28
CA ASN A 126 -2.09 -19.08 -5.49
C ASN A 126 -3.20 -18.09 -5.88
N ARG A 127 -3.48 -17.14 -4.98
CA ARG A 127 -4.25 -15.96 -5.34
C ARG A 127 -3.42 -14.96 -6.15
N TYR A 128 -2.15 -15.27 -6.36
CA TYR A 128 -1.28 -14.41 -7.16
C TYR A 128 -1.66 -14.57 -8.63
N PRO A 129 -2.11 -13.52 -9.31
CA PRO A 129 -2.42 -13.61 -10.72
C PRO A 129 -1.11 -13.79 -11.50
N HIS A 130 -1.16 -14.61 -12.56
CA HIS A 130 -0.02 -14.79 -13.45
C HIS A 130 0.33 -13.48 -14.16
N ASP A 131 -0.69 -12.70 -14.49
CA ASP A 131 -0.54 -11.43 -15.19
C ASP A 131 -1.05 -10.30 -14.32
N LEU A 132 -0.20 -9.31 -14.09
CA LEU A 132 -0.60 -8.11 -13.37
C LEU A 132 -1.40 -7.19 -14.30
N PRO A 133 -2.39 -6.45 -13.77
CA PRO A 133 -3.12 -5.49 -14.60
C PRO A 133 -2.24 -4.30 -14.98
N PRO A 134 -2.52 -3.66 -16.14
CA PRO A 134 -1.81 -2.43 -16.47
C PRO A 134 -2.03 -1.33 -15.41
N PRO A 135 -1.04 -0.51 -15.14
CA PRO A 135 0.27 -0.39 -15.77
C PRO A 135 1.35 -1.30 -15.17
N PHE A 136 0.96 -2.28 -14.34
CA PHE A 136 1.90 -3.12 -13.59
C PHE A 136 2.33 -4.37 -14.38
N ASP A 137 1.85 -4.53 -15.60
CA ASP A 137 2.13 -5.66 -16.47
C ASP A 137 3.46 -5.55 -17.22
N LYS A 138 4.15 -4.42 -17.09
CA LYS A 138 5.39 -4.14 -17.80
C LYS A 138 6.62 -4.49 -16.97
N GLY A 139 7.03 -5.65 -16.79
CA GLY A 139 8.16 -6.10 -16.00
C GLY A 139 9.09 -5.05 -15.36
N ASN A 140 9.94 -5.45 -14.43
CA ASN A 140 10.94 -4.60 -13.77
C ASN A 140 10.36 -3.44 -12.95
N ILE A 141 9.25 -3.69 -12.26
CA ILE A 141 8.69 -2.70 -11.34
C ILE A 141 9.54 -2.68 -10.07
N PRO A 142 10.06 -1.50 -9.66
CA PRO A 142 10.92 -1.41 -8.49
C PRO A 142 10.14 -1.59 -7.18
N ARG A 143 10.82 -2.16 -6.20
CA ARG A 143 10.30 -2.18 -4.83
C ARG A 143 10.59 -0.83 -4.18
N LEU A 144 9.53 -0.18 -3.69
CA LEU A 144 9.63 1.11 -3.02
C LEU A 144 10.07 0.97 -1.57
N GLY A 145 9.71 -0.14 -0.94
CA GLY A 145 10.04 -0.43 0.44
C GLY A 145 9.22 -1.58 1.00
N TYR A 146 9.33 -1.76 2.31
CA TYR A 146 8.60 -2.80 3.04
C TYR A 146 7.61 -2.17 4.00
N ILE A 147 6.43 -2.80 4.11
CA ILE A 147 5.55 -2.54 5.23
C ILE A 147 6.06 -3.40 6.39
N MET A 148 6.41 -2.76 7.49
CA MET A 148 7.06 -3.40 8.64
C MET A 148 6.10 -3.69 9.79
N ILE A 149 4.81 -3.76 9.53
CA ILE A 149 3.82 -4.04 10.55
C ILE A 149 3.74 -5.55 10.78
N ASP A 150 4.03 -5.97 12.01
CA ASP A 150 3.90 -7.36 12.44
C ASP A 150 2.50 -7.58 13.01
N LEU A 151 1.75 -8.47 12.38
CA LEU A 151 0.39 -8.77 12.78
C LEU A 151 0.38 -9.68 14.00
N TYR A 152 -0.58 -9.45 14.90
CA TYR A 152 -0.78 -10.31 16.05
C TYR A 152 -1.59 -11.54 15.65
N GLY A 153 -1.02 -12.72 15.93
CA GLY A 153 -1.73 -13.98 15.86
C GLY A 153 -2.40 -14.30 17.18
N GLU A 154 -3.36 -15.25 17.15
CA GLU A 154 -3.91 -15.77 18.38
C GLU A 154 -2.84 -16.52 19.16
N ARG A 155 -2.80 -16.25 20.46
CA ARG A 155 -2.00 -17.06 21.36
C ARG A 155 -2.88 -18.19 21.89
N VAL A 156 -2.43 -19.38 21.63
CA VAL A 156 -3.08 -20.56 22.19
C VAL A 156 -2.67 -20.72 23.64
#